data_a14dd7b3661669185e50008864b37d83
#
_entry.id   a14dd7b3661669185e50008864b37d83
#
_cell.length_a   1.000
_cell.length_b   1.000
_cell.length_c   1.000
_cell.angle_alpha   90.00
_cell.angle_beta   90.00
_cell.angle_gamma   90.00
#
_symmetry.space_group_name_H-M   'P 1'
#
loop_
_entity.id
_entity.type
_entity.pdbx_description
1 polymer ?
#
loop_
_entity_poly.entity_id
_entity_poly.type
_entity_poly.pdbx_seq_one_letter_code
_entity_poly.pdbx_strand_id
1 'polypeptide(L)'
;EFSDWSSDVCSSDLAAMRGAEVTLVSGPVSIKPFVGIDKVDVVSAADMFEAVAENSNDSDIIIMCSAVADYTPADYSEQKMKKADLDLSLSLARTKDILKYLGEHKKQGQKIVGFSMETENLIENSRKKLEKKNADLICANSINGKDTGFGVDTNRVTLISAANTEELPLCSKEETAALILQHIMQL
;
A
#
# COMPACT_ATOMS: atom_id res chain seq x y z
N GLU A 1 3.30 4.27 16.53
CA GLU A 1 4.13 3.15 16.03
C GLU A 1 3.93 3.06 14.54
N PHE A 2 4.98 3.36 13.80
CA PHE A 2 4.98 3.12 12.36
C PHE A 2 5.14 1.61 12.17
N SER A 3 4.13 0.98 11.61
CA SER A 3 4.17 -0.43 11.27
C SER A 3 5.30 -0.67 10.25
N ASP A 4 6.19 -1.57 10.57
CA ASP A 4 7.25 -2.03 9.67
C ASP A 4 6.61 -2.80 8.50
N TRP A 5 6.32 -2.09 7.42
CA TRP A 5 5.84 -2.66 6.15
C TRP A 5 7.03 -3.16 5.34
N SER A 6 7.79 -4.08 5.91
CA SER A 6 8.93 -4.71 5.23
C SER A 6 8.54 -5.44 3.93
N SER A 7 7.25 -5.70 3.70
CA SER A 7 6.77 -6.28 2.44
C SER A 7 6.91 -5.35 1.23
N ASP A 8 6.87 -4.04 1.43
CA ASP A 8 6.96 -3.06 0.33
C ASP A 8 8.36 -3.08 -0.29
N VAL A 9 9.39 -3.13 0.56
CA VAL A 9 10.79 -3.23 0.11
C VAL A 9 11.04 -4.54 -0.64
N CYS A 10 10.47 -5.66 -0.16
CA CYS A 10 10.62 -6.94 -0.86
C CYS A 10 10.05 -6.90 -2.29
N SER A 11 8.91 -6.26 -2.52
CA SER A 11 8.28 -6.19 -3.85
C SER A 11 9.07 -5.33 -4.81
N SER A 12 9.55 -4.15 -4.37
CA SER A 12 10.34 -3.23 -5.18
C SER A 12 11.69 -3.83 -5.56
N ASP A 13 12.38 -4.45 -4.59
CA ASP A 13 13.68 -5.06 -4.80
C ASP A 13 13.60 -6.23 -5.78
N LEU A 14 12.60 -7.11 -5.61
CA LEU A 14 12.38 -8.25 -6.52
C LEU A 14 11.99 -7.80 -7.93
N ALA A 15 11.20 -6.73 -8.07
CA ALA A 15 10.87 -6.17 -9.37
C ALA A 15 12.12 -5.63 -10.07
N ALA A 16 12.96 -4.87 -9.36
CA ALA A 16 14.23 -4.36 -9.88
C ALA A 16 15.19 -5.49 -10.28
N MET A 17 15.32 -6.53 -9.44
CA MET A 17 16.14 -7.72 -9.76
C MET A 17 15.64 -8.46 -11.00
N ARG A 18 14.35 -8.37 -11.34
CA ARG A 18 13.76 -8.93 -12.55
C ARG A 18 13.86 -8.00 -13.78
N GLY A 19 14.54 -6.86 -13.62
CA GLY A 19 14.83 -5.91 -14.70
C GLY A 19 13.76 -4.83 -14.90
N ALA A 20 12.84 -4.65 -13.94
CA ALA A 20 11.90 -3.54 -13.96
C ALA A 20 12.61 -2.22 -13.59
N GLU A 21 12.21 -1.12 -14.22
CA GLU A 21 12.49 0.22 -13.76
C GLU A 21 11.52 0.54 -12.62
N VAL A 22 12.04 0.83 -11.43
CA VAL A 22 11.22 0.95 -10.21
C VAL A 22 11.37 2.31 -9.58
N THR A 23 10.25 3.00 -9.40
CA THR A 23 10.13 4.19 -8.54
C THR A 23 9.44 3.82 -7.24
N LEU A 24 10.12 3.98 -6.12
CA LEU A 24 9.60 3.70 -4.78
C LEU A 24 9.21 4.99 -4.06
N VAL A 25 7.92 5.28 -3.97
CA VAL A 25 7.41 6.38 -3.12
C VAL A 25 7.27 5.87 -1.69
N SER A 26 8.08 6.40 -0.77
CA SER A 26 8.21 5.87 0.58
C SER A 26 8.07 6.95 1.66
N GLY A 27 7.25 6.67 2.66
CA GLY A 27 7.27 7.42 3.93
C GLY A 27 8.56 7.16 4.72
N PRO A 28 8.69 7.74 5.92
CA PRO A 28 9.87 7.56 6.77
C PRO A 28 10.01 6.10 7.21
N VAL A 29 10.99 5.39 6.66
CA VAL A 29 11.32 4.00 7.00
C VAL A 29 12.83 3.86 7.23
N SER A 30 13.24 2.91 8.07
CA SER A 30 14.66 2.63 8.34
C SER A 30 15.33 1.75 7.28
N ILE A 31 14.54 1.05 6.48
CA ILE A 31 15.03 0.10 5.46
C ILE A 31 15.48 0.88 4.22
N LYS A 32 16.64 0.51 3.68
CA LYS A 32 17.16 1.08 2.45
C LYS A 32 16.72 0.22 1.27
N PRO A 33 16.23 0.80 0.17
CA PRO A 33 15.89 0.05 -1.04
C PRO A 33 17.13 -0.52 -1.72
N PHE A 34 16.92 -1.49 -2.59
CA PHE A 34 17.95 -2.06 -3.44
C PHE A 34 18.62 -0.99 -4.33
N VAL A 35 19.88 -1.20 -4.66
CA VAL A 35 20.66 -0.28 -5.53
C VAL A 35 20.03 -0.24 -6.93
N GLY A 36 19.74 0.96 -7.42
CA GLY A 36 19.13 1.16 -8.75
C GLY A 36 17.62 1.41 -8.71
N ILE A 37 17.01 1.51 -7.53
CA ILE A 37 15.62 1.95 -7.36
C ILE A 37 15.60 3.46 -7.16
N ASP A 38 14.79 4.17 -7.94
CA ASP A 38 14.54 5.60 -7.74
C ASP A 38 13.60 5.80 -6.56
N LYS A 39 14.14 6.31 -5.45
CA LYS A 39 13.36 6.54 -4.23
C LYS A 39 12.90 7.99 -4.12
N VAL A 40 11.59 8.15 -3.94
CA VAL A 40 10.94 9.43 -3.61
C VAL A 40 10.52 9.39 -2.15
N ASP A 41 11.21 10.15 -1.31
CA ASP A 41 10.88 10.25 0.12
C ASP A 41 9.74 11.26 0.33
N VAL A 42 8.71 10.85 1.09
CA VAL A 42 7.55 11.65 1.44
C VAL A 42 7.29 11.59 2.94
N VAL A 43 6.62 12.60 3.49
CA VAL A 43 6.37 12.69 4.95
C VAL A 43 4.88 12.61 5.28
N SER A 44 4.03 13.21 4.46
CA SER A 44 2.59 13.26 4.69
C SER A 44 1.80 12.47 3.65
N ALA A 45 0.52 12.21 3.97
CA ALA A 45 -0.41 11.62 3.01
C ALA A 45 -0.62 12.51 1.76
N ALA A 46 -0.51 13.83 1.92
CA ALA A 46 -0.59 14.77 0.81
C ALA A 46 0.64 14.67 -0.11
N ASP A 47 1.84 14.63 0.45
CA ASP A 47 3.08 14.46 -0.31
C ASP A 47 3.06 13.12 -1.08
N MET A 48 2.60 12.04 -0.42
CA MET A 48 2.48 10.73 -1.06
C MET A 48 1.47 10.76 -2.21
N PHE A 49 0.33 11.43 -2.04
CA PHE A 49 -0.64 11.58 -3.12
C PHE A 49 -0.01 12.30 -4.31
N GLU A 50 0.69 13.41 -4.10
CA GLU A 50 1.31 14.20 -5.16
C GLU A 50 2.41 13.41 -5.88
N ALA A 51 3.31 12.78 -5.14
CA ALA A 51 4.37 11.95 -5.71
C ALA A 51 3.82 10.77 -6.53
N VAL A 52 2.78 10.07 -6.03
CA VAL A 52 2.16 8.96 -6.76
C VAL A 52 1.42 9.46 -8.00
N ALA A 53 0.69 10.57 -7.90
CA ALA A 53 -0.03 11.14 -9.06
C ALA A 53 0.94 11.57 -10.18
N GLU A 54 2.09 12.16 -9.82
CA GLU A 54 3.11 12.57 -10.78
C GLU A 54 3.73 11.38 -11.51
N ASN A 55 4.09 10.32 -10.78
CA ASN A 55 4.75 9.15 -11.35
C ASN A 55 3.79 8.13 -11.98
N SER A 56 2.50 8.17 -11.64
CA SER A 56 1.51 7.16 -12.11
C SER A 56 1.33 7.15 -13.63
N ASN A 57 1.56 8.28 -14.29
CA ASN A 57 1.35 8.40 -15.73
C ASN A 57 2.32 7.58 -16.58
N ASP A 58 3.52 7.33 -16.09
CA ASP A 58 4.58 6.65 -16.84
C ASP A 58 4.83 5.22 -16.33
N SER A 59 3.98 4.75 -15.40
CA SER A 59 4.08 3.41 -14.81
C SER A 59 3.12 2.43 -15.48
N ASP A 60 3.60 1.25 -15.85
CA ASP A 60 2.78 0.13 -16.35
C ASP A 60 2.05 -0.58 -15.20
N ILE A 61 2.70 -0.67 -14.04
CA ILE A 61 2.20 -1.36 -12.84
C ILE A 61 2.36 -0.43 -11.64
N ILE A 62 1.29 -0.28 -10.86
CA ILE A 62 1.31 0.50 -9.62
C ILE A 62 0.86 -0.40 -8.47
N ILE A 63 1.72 -0.54 -7.45
CA ILE A 63 1.48 -1.37 -6.27
C ILE A 63 1.35 -0.46 -5.05
N MET A 64 0.16 -0.38 -4.48
CA MET A 64 -0.18 0.45 -3.32
C MET A 64 -0.24 -0.40 -2.06
N CYS A 65 0.88 -0.49 -1.35
CA CYS A 65 0.97 -1.25 -0.09
C CYS A 65 1.03 -0.36 1.17
N SER A 66 1.24 0.94 1.02
CA SER A 66 1.33 1.86 2.16
C SER A 66 0.03 1.97 2.95
N ALA A 67 0.13 2.00 4.27
CA ALA A 67 -0.97 2.32 5.18
C ALA A 67 -1.13 3.84 5.33
N VAL A 68 -1.74 4.48 4.35
CA VAL A 68 -2.01 5.92 4.40
C VAL A 68 -3.23 6.17 5.28
N ALA A 69 -3.11 7.09 6.26
CA ALA A 69 -4.20 7.44 7.15
C ALA A 69 -5.34 8.13 6.39
N ASP A 70 -6.59 7.73 6.66
CA ASP A 70 -7.80 8.31 6.04
C ASP A 70 -8.12 9.73 6.54
N TYR A 71 -7.49 10.15 7.64
CA TYR A 71 -7.71 11.44 8.27
C TYR A 71 -6.40 12.11 8.68
N THR A 72 -6.39 13.43 8.60
CA THR A 72 -5.30 14.29 9.06
C THR A 72 -5.87 15.43 9.91
N PRO A 73 -5.10 16.04 10.83
CA PRO A 73 -5.53 17.25 11.50
C PRO A 73 -5.97 18.33 10.49
N ALA A 74 -7.17 18.91 10.71
CA ALA A 74 -7.68 19.95 9.83
C ALA A 74 -6.84 21.23 9.91
N ASP A 75 -6.33 21.54 11.12
CA ASP A 75 -5.50 22.70 11.39
C ASP A 75 -4.09 22.23 11.80
N TYR A 76 -3.11 22.53 10.95
CA TYR A 76 -1.70 22.26 11.25
C TYR A 76 -1.08 23.44 12.02
N SER A 77 -0.39 23.15 13.11
CA SER A 77 0.36 24.16 13.88
C SER A 77 1.86 23.85 13.85
N GLU A 78 2.64 24.76 13.31
CA GLU A 78 4.11 24.69 13.36
C GLU A 78 4.64 24.89 14.79
N GLN A 79 3.85 25.56 15.64
CA GLN A 79 4.23 25.88 17.01
C GLN A 79 3.77 24.77 17.97
N LYS A 80 4.64 24.45 18.92
CA LYS A 80 4.28 23.54 20.02
C LYS A 80 3.06 24.07 20.77
N MET A 81 1.97 23.32 20.73
CA MET A 81 0.79 23.63 21.55
C MET A 81 1.13 23.46 23.03
N LYS A 82 0.93 24.53 23.80
CA LYS A 82 1.13 24.49 25.25
C LYS A 82 -0.03 23.70 25.90
N LYS A 83 0.29 22.96 26.97
CA LYS A 83 -0.74 22.34 27.81
C LYS A 83 -1.70 23.42 28.32
N ALA A 84 -2.99 23.22 28.07
CA ALA A 84 -4.07 23.95 28.73
C ALA A 84 -4.70 23.05 29.78
N ASP A 85 -5.33 23.66 30.79
CA ASP A 85 -6.02 22.91 31.87
C ASP A 85 -7.38 22.31 31.41
N LEU A 86 -7.68 22.38 30.13
CA LEU A 86 -8.91 21.90 29.51
C LEU A 86 -8.62 20.76 28.53
N ASP A 87 -9.61 19.91 28.30
CA ASP A 87 -9.56 18.87 27.27
C ASP A 87 -9.33 19.48 25.89
N LEU A 88 -8.44 18.85 25.12
CA LEU A 88 -8.14 19.25 23.74
C LEU A 88 -9.05 18.50 22.76
N SER A 89 -9.80 19.25 21.95
CA SER A 89 -10.53 18.70 20.80
C SER A 89 -9.75 18.94 19.52
N LEU A 90 -9.52 17.90 18.73
CA LEU A 90 -8.83 17.97 17.45
C LEU A 90 -9.82 17.72 16.31
N SER A 91 -9.97 18.72 15.44
CA SER A 91 -10.73 18.56 14.19
C SER A 91 -9.92 17.78 13.18
N LEU A 92 -10.53 16.79 12.52
CA LEU A 92 -9.91 15.97 11.50
C LEU A 92 -10.56 16.24 10.13
N ALA A 93 -9.73 16.32 9.09
CA ALA A 93 -10.12 16.37 7.69
C ALA A 93 -9.78 15.04 7.01
N ARG A 94 -10.54 14.66 5.96
CA ARG A 94 -10.23 13.46 5.17
C ARG A 94 -9.03 13.71 4.28
N THR A 95 -8.16 12.72 4.19
CA THR A 95 -7.07 12.67 3.20
C THR A 95 -7.60 12.29 1.82
N LYS A 96 -6.81 12.53 0.79
CA LYS A 96 -7.11 12.07 -0.57
C LYS A 96 -6.92 10.55 -0.66
N ASP A 97 -7.87 9.87 -1.26
CA ASP A 97 -7.83 8.42 -1.47
C ASP A 97 -7.01 8.10 -2.73
N ILE A 98 -5.74 7.76 -2.53
CA ILE A 98 -4.77 7.54 -3.61
C ILE A 98 -5.21 6.39 -4.53
N LEU A 99 -5.63 5.25 -3.97
CA LEU A 99 -6.02 4.09 -4.77
C LEU A 99 -7.26 4.39 -5.63
N LYS A 100 -8.21 5.16 -5.09
CA LYS A 100 -9.38 5.63 -5.84
C LYS A 100 -8.97 6.55 -6.98
N TYR A 101 -8.09 7.51 -6.70
CA TYR A 101 -7.58 8.43 -7.72
C TYR A 101 -6.90 7.67 -8.87
N LEU A 102 -6.04 6.70 -8.56
CA LEU A 102 -5.38 5.87 -9.56
C LEU A 102 -6.38 5.11 -10.42
N GLY A 103 -7.40 4.49 -9.81
CA GLY A 103 -8.44 3.76 -10.56
C GLY A 103 -9.28 4.65 -11.47
N GLU A 104 -9.53 5.91 -11.08
CA GLU A 104 -10.27 6.89 -11.89
C GLU A 104 -9.43 7.42 -13.07
N HIS A 105 -8.09 7.40 -12.96
CA HIS A 105 -7.16 7.91 -13.97
C HIS A 105 -6.37 6.82 -14.68
N LYS A 106 -6.76 5.56 -14.48
CA LYS A 106 -6.08 4.38 -15.01
C LYS A 106 -5.99 4.40 -16.54
N LYS A 107 -4.78 4.19 -17.04
CA LYS A 107 -4.54 4.08 -18.48
C LYS A 107 -4.85 2.68 -19.02
N GLN A 108 -5.06 2.60 -20.33
CA GLN A 108 -5.22 1.31 -20.98
C GLN A 108 -3.95 0.46 -20.84
N GLY A 109 -4.08 -0.78 -20.38
CA GLY A 109 -2.98 -1.70 -20.13
C GLY A 109 -2.30 -1.55 -18.77
N GLN A 110 -2.50 -0.42 -18.09
CA GLN A 110 -1.94 -0.20 -16.74
C GLN A 110 -2.59 -1.13 -15.71
N LYS A 111 -1.80 -1.66 -14.78
CA LYS A 111 -2.27 -2.52 -13.70
C LYS A 111 -2.16 -1.81 -12.36
N ILE A 112 -3.25 -1.84 -11.58
CA ILE A 112 -3.32 -1.24 -10.25
C ILE A 112 -3.55 -2.34 -9.23
N VAL A 113 -2.63 -2.45 -8.29
CA VAL A 113 -2.65 -3.42 -7.21
C VAL A 113 -2.80 -2.67 -5.88
N GLY A 114 -3.78 -3.06 -5.08
CA GLY A 114 -3.97 -2.52 -3.74
C GLY A 114 -3.81 -3.59 -2.67
N PHE A 115 -3.52 -3.17 -1.45
CA PHE A 115 -3.52 -4.05 -0.29
C PHE A 115 -4.73 -3.75 0.59
N SER A 116 -5.27 -4.77 1.24
CA SER A 116 -6.26 -4.63 2.30
C SER A 116 -5.88 -5.48 3.49
N MET A 117 -6.26 -5.00 4.65
CA MET A 117 -6.11 -5.69 5.91
C MET A 117 -7.47 -5.73 6.58
N GLU A 118 -8.01 -6.93 6.76
CA GLU A 118 -9.37 -7.12 7.23
C GLU A 118 -9.38 -8.10 8.41
N THR A 119 -10.20 -7.80 9.41
CA THR A 119 -10.45 -8.69 10.56
C THR A 119 -11.62 -9.62 10.31
N GLU A 120 -12.61 -9.18 9.52
CA GLU A 120 -13.84 -9.91 9.23
C GLU A 120 -14.24 -9.74 7.77
N ASN A 121 -14.92 -10.74 7.20
CA ASN A 121 -15.45 -10.68 5.82
C ASN A 121 -14.40 -10.30 4.76
N LEU A 122 -13.16 -10.79 4.94
CA LEU A 122 -11.99 -10.45 4.13
C LEU A 122 -12.27 -10.46 2.62
N ILE A 123 -12.85 -11.54 2.09
CA ILE A 123 -13.09 -11.69 0.64
C ILE A 123 -14.15 -10.68 0.17
N GLU A 124 -15.25 -10.55 0.90
CA GLU A 124 -16.35 -9.66 0.49
C GLU A 124 -15.92 -8.19 0.51
N ASN A 125 -15.25 -7.76 1.59
CA ASN A 125 -14.75 -6.39 1.72
C ASN A 125 -13.70 -6.07 0.67
N SER A 126 -12.79 -7.00 0.40
CA SER A 126 -11.75 -6.82 -0.61
C SER A 126 -12.31 -6.82 -2.03
N ARG A 127 -13.35 -7.59 -2.35
CA ARG A 127 -14.08 -7.49 -3.63
C ARG A 127 -14.74 -6.13 -3.82
N LYS A 128 -15.43 -5.63 -2.79
CA LYS A 128 -16.02 -4.28 -2.81
C LYS A 128 -14.93 -3.22 -3.02
N LYS A 129 -13.76 -3.38 -2.39
CA LYS A 129 -12.62 -2.48 -2.57
C LYS A 129 -12.10 -2.54 -4.00
N LEU A 130 -11.91 -3.74 -4.57
CA LEU A 130 -11.49 -3.95 -5.95
C LEU A 130 -12.37 -3.15 -6.93
N GLU A 131 -13.69 -3.36 -6.86
CA GLU A 131 -14.67 -2.72 -7.73
C GLU A 131 -14.70 -1.20 -7.51
N LYS A 132 -14.84 -0.77 -6.24
CA LYS A 132 -14.94 0.66 -5.89
C LYS A 132 -13.72 1.48 -6.28
N LYS A 133 -12.52 0.84 -6.28
CA LYS A 133 -11.25 1.49 -6.61
C LYS A 133 -10.81 1.24 -8.04
N ASN A 134 -11.56 0.47 -8.83
CA ASN A 134 -11.17 0.07 -10.19
C ASN A 134 -9.74 -0.52 -10.25
N ALA A 135 -9.38 -1.29 -9.21
CA ALA A 135 -8.11 -2.00 -9.13
C ALA A 135 -8.18 -3.32 -9.90
N ASP A 136 -7.04 -3.84 -10.35
CA ASP A 136 -6.95 -5.14 -11.02
C ASP A 136 -6.77 -6.28 -10.04
N LEU A 137 -6.10 -5.99 -8.92
CA LEU A 137 -5.80 -6.95 -7.87
C LEU A 137 -5.88 -6.29 -6.49
N ILE A 138 -6.47 -6.99 -5.53
CA ILE A 138 -6.34 -6.71 -4.11
C ILE A 138 -5.61 -7.87 -3.43
N CYS A 139 -4.52 -7.56 -2.77
CA CYS A 139 -3.77 -8.46 -1.90
C CYS A 139 -4.35 -8.30 -0.48
N ALA A 140 -5.17 -9.25 -0.07
CA ALA A 140 -5.87 -9.19 1.22
C ALA A 140 -5.12 -9.98 2.30
N ASN A 141 -4.68 -9.28 3.35
CA ASN A 141 -4.02 -9.86 4.52
C ASN A 141 -5.06 -10.17 5.59
N SER A 142 -5.05 -11.40 6.12
CA SER A 142 -5.78 -11.76 7.32
C SER A 142 -4.89 -11.52 8.54
N ILE A 143 -5.40 -10.73 9.51
CA ILE A 143 -4.71 -10.48 10.78
C ILE A 143 -5.18 -11.42 11.92
N ASN A 144 -6.03 -12.40 11.61
CA ASN A 144 -6.62 -13.30 12.60
C ASN A 144 -5.74 -14.52 12.97
N GLY A 145 -4.42 -14.46 12.76
CA GLY A 145 -3.49 -15.55 13.07
C GLY A 145 -2.30 -15.11 13.92
N LYS A 146 -1.76 -16.04 14.73
CA LYS A 146 -0.52 -15.79 15.51
C LYS A 146 0.72 -15.70 14.60
N ASP A 147 0.61 -16.21 13.36
CA ASP A 147 1.71 -16.34 12.39
C ASP A 147 1.57 -15.32 11.23
N THR A 148 0.66 -14.35 11.37
CA THR A 148 0.37 -13.33 10.34
C THR A 148 0.19 -11.96 10.99
N GLY A 149 0.69 -10.90 10.34
CA GLY A 149 0.53 -9.53 10.81
C GLY A 149 1.85 -8.78 11.02
N PHE A 150 1.82 -7.80 11.92
CA PHE A 150 2.98 -6.96 12.20
C PHE A 150 4.05 -7.71 13.00
N GLY A 151 5.33 -7.51 12.63
CA GLY A 151 6.46 -8.03 13.40
C GLY A 151 6.77 -9.53 13.21
N VAL A 152 6.12 -10.20 12.26
CA VAL A 152 6.43 -11.58 11.86
C VAL A 152 6.97 -11.65 10.43
N ASP A 153 7.85 -12.61 10.15
CA ASP A 153 8.49 -12.76 8.83
C ASP A 153 7.62 -13.53 7.83
N THR A 154 6.51 -14.11 8.27
CA THR A 154 5.56 -14.86 7.44
C THR A 154 4.31 -14.06 7.14
N ASN A 155 3.66 -14.37 6.01
CA ASN A 155 2.42 -13.75 5.61
C ASN A 155 1.45 -14.76 4.98
N ARG A 156 0.16 -14.49 5.13
CA ARG A 156 -0.92 -15.22 4.46
C ARG A 156 -1.77 -14.22 3.70
N VAL A 157 -1.67 -14.27 2.40
CA VAL A 157 -2.32 -13.33 1.49
C VAL A 157 -3.34 -14.06 0.63
N THR A 158 -4.51 -13.48 0.47
CA THR A 158 -5.49 -13.88 -0.53
C THR A 158 -5.44 -12.88 -1.68
N LEU A 159 -5.18 -13.35 -2.88
CA LEU A 159 -5.21 -12.57 -4.12
C LEU A 159 -6.64 -12.53 -4.65
N ILE A 160 -7.17 -11.33 -4.88
CA ILE A 160 -8.54 -11.12 -5.34
C ILE A 160 -8.51 -10.24 -6.58
N SER A 161 -8.86 -10.83 -7.72
CA SER A 161 -9.07 -10.15 -9.01
C SER A 161 -10.54 -10.22 -9.41
N ALA A 162 -10.90 -9.58 -10.51
CA ALA A 162 -12.26 -9.68 -11.07
C ALA A 162 -12.62 -11.14 -11.46
N ALA A 163 -11.65 -11.91 -11.93
CA ALA A 163 -11.86 -13.28 -12.44
C ALA A 163 -11.70 -14.35 -11.36
N ASN A 164 -10.84 -14.14 -10.36
CA ASN A 164 -10.41 -15.21 -9.44
C ASN A 164 -10.22 -14.71 -8.01
N THR A 165 -10.22 -15.67 -7.08
CA THR A 165 -9.80 -15.53 -5.69
C THR A 165 -8.91 -16.72 -5.36
N GLU A 166 -7.68 -16.44 -4.96
CA GLU A 166 -6.65 -17.44 -4.69
C GLU A 166 -5.99 -17.16 -3.33
N GLU A 167 -6.00 -18.11 -2.45
CA GLU A 167 -5.28 -18.05 -1.18
C GLU A 167 -3.85 -18.56 -1.39
N LEU A 168 -2.86 -17.71 -1.13
CA LEU A 168 -1.46 -18.12 -1.18
C LEU A 168 -1.10 -18.97 0.05
N PRO A 169 -0.13 -19.89 -0.09
CA PRO A 169 0.38 -20.64 1.05
C PRO A 169 0.98 -19.68 2.10
N LEU A 170 1.02 -20.09 3.35
CA LEU A 170 1.79 -19.39 4.38
C LEU A 170 3.28 -19.50 4.01
N CYS A 171 3.89 -18.38 3.71
CA CYS A 171 5.29 -18.30 3.29
C CYS A 171 5.95 -17.02 3.80
N SER A 172 7.23 -16.85 3.52
CA SER A 172 7.94 -15.62 3.87
C SER A 172 7.39 -14.41 3.13
N LYS A 173 7.66 -13.20 3.62
CA LYS A 173 7.27 -11.95 2.93
C LYS A 173 7.90 -11.85 1.55
N GLU A 174 9.14 -12.31 1.39
CA GLU A 174 9.85 -12.33 0.11
C GLU A 174 9.19 -13.30 -0.89
N GLU A 175 8.87 -14.52 -0.46
CA GLU A 175 8.15 -15.49 -1.28
C GLU A 175 6.74 -14.98 -1.64
N THR A 176 6.05 -14.36 -0.69
CA THR A 176 4.75 -13.72 -0.94
C THR A 176 4.87 -12.63 -2.02
N ALA A 177 5.86 -11.76 -1.93
CA ALA A 177 6.11 -10.71 -2.92
C ALA A 177 6.41 -11.30 -4.30
N ALA A 178 7.20 -12.39 -4.37
CA ALA A 178 7.50 -13.09 -5.62
C ALA A 178 6.24 -13.67 -6.28
N LEU A 179 5.35 -14.28 -5.50
CA LEU A 179 4.07 -14.83 -5.96
C LEU A 179 3.12 -13.73 -6.44
N ILE A 180 3.03 -12.61 -5.71
CA ILE A 180 2.23 -11.44 -6.11
C ILE A 180 2.72 -10.90 -7.46
N LEU A 181 4.03 -10.66 -7.62
CA LEU A 181 4.60 -10.19 -8.88
C LEU A 181 4.35 -11.16 -10.03
N GLN A 182 4.47 -12.48 -9.78
CA GLN A 182 4.15 -13.49 -10.78
C GLN A 182 2.68 -13.43 -11.21
N HIS A 183 1.76 -13.23 -10.26
CA HIS A 183 0.33 -13.13 -10.56
C HIS A 183 -0.01 -11.86 -11.34
N ILE A 184 0.60 -10.71 -11.00
CA ILE A 184 0.42 -9.44 -11.72
C ILE A 184 0.78 -9.58 -13.20
N MET A 185 1.84 -10.33 -13.52
CA MET A 185 2.28 -10.54 -14.92
C MET A 185 1.31 -11.43 -15.72
N GLN A 186 0.31 -12.03 -15.10
CA GLN A 186 -0.72 -12.87 -15.76
C GLN A 186 -2.06 -12.14 -15.91
N LEU A 187 -2.21 -10.93 -15.32
CA LEU A 187 -3.38 -10.06 -15.47
C LEU A 187 -3.37 -9.36 -16.83
#